data_5ccacf5dbbebc71f28df94759f8fc629
#
_entry.id   5ccacf5dbbebc71f28df94759f8fc629
#
_cell.length_a   1.000
_cell.length_b   1.000
_cell.length_c   1.000
_cell.angle_alpha   90.00
_cell.angle_beta   90.00
_cell.angle_gamma   90.00
#
_symmetry.space_group_name_H-M   'P 1'
#
loop_
_entity.id
_entity.type
_entity.pdbx_description
1 polymer ?
#
loop_
_entity_poly.entity_id
_entity_poly.type
_entity_poly.pdbx_seq_one_letter_code
_entity_poly.pdbx_strand_id
1 'polypeptide(L)'
;KTKLAIKMQPIAGMAIPKGKLRNDYELWEMMAEVIASSGYRGRIGLQVDMAANSFYNEETQKYEGIFSPEPKTRDEMIQLVLKMAREYPFVSIEDPLMEDDFEGFAVLTKESGIQIVGDDLIATHKDRLEKAIKIKACNCIRIATAQIGTFSEAAETALIAAENNIGISPCGERGEGLNACDYAVGLNAGTAREYGMCYSGNRLMEIEKEIGSRVRFYGREGIKGKKMLN
;
A
#
# COMPACT_ATOMS: atom_id res chain seq x y z
N LYS A 1 15.96 -24.63 13.83
CA LYS A 1 15.09 -24.36 12.64
C LYS A 1 13.65 -24.42 13.13
N THR A 2 13.04 -23.29 13.43
CA THR A 2 11.64 -23.21 13.85
C THR A 2 10.79 -23.44 12.60
N LYS A 3 10.04 -24.54 12.56
CA LYS A 3 9.01 -24.72 11.53
C LYS A 3 7.91 -23.69 11.79
N LEU A 4 7.85 -22.66 11.00
CA LEU A 4 6.69 -21.76 10.95
C LEU A 4 5.52 -22.59 10.40
N ALA A 5 4.49 -22.81 11.18
CA ALA A 5 3.24 -23.36 10.68
C ALA A 5 2.54 -22.24 9.91
N ILE A 6 2.75 -22.20 8.62
CA ILE A 6 2.07 -21.27 7.72
C ILE A 6 0.65 -21.80 7.52
N LYS A 7 -0.32 -21.17 8.16
CA LYS A 7 -1.73 -21.40 7.85
C LYS A 7 -2.09 -20.48 6.70
N MET A 8 -2.05 -21.01 5.49
CA MET A 8 -2.55 -20.28 4.32
C MET A 8 -4.03 -20.01 4.53
N GLN A 9 -4.38 -18.74 4.61
CA GLN A 9 -5.76 -18.30 4.47
C GLN A 9 -6.08 -18.12 2.97
N PRO A 10 -7.36 -18.24 2.56
CA PRO A 10 -7.75 -18.05 1.15
C PRO A 10 -7.46 -16.65 0.59
N ILE A 11 -7.25 -15.67 1.45
CA ILE A 11 -6.76 -14.34 1.14
C ILE A 11 -5.25 -14.37 1.35
N ALA A 12 -4.48 -13.89 0.40
CA ALA A 12 -3.01 -13.94 0.38
C ALA A 12 -2.38 -13.27 1.62
N GLY A 13 -2.37 -13.95 2.73
CA GLY A 13 -1.80 -13.46 3.97
C GLY A 13 -1.10 -14.57 4.73
N MET A 14 0.10 -14.30 5.23
CA MET A 14 0.78 -15.16 6.18
C MET A 14 0.56 -14.63 7.59
N ALA A 15 -0.09 -15.43 8.44
CA ALA A 15 -0.22 -15.09 9.86
C ALA A 15 1.08 -15.38 10.60
N ILE A 16 1.62 -14.37 11.26
CA ILE A 16 2.76 -14.54 12.16
C ILE A 16 2.22 -15.02 13.52
N PRO A 17 2.65 -16.18 14.03
CA PRO A 17 2.19 -16.68 15.30
C PRO A 17 2.49 -15.71 16.44
N LYS A 18 1.53 -15.51 17.34
CA LYS A 18 1.67 -14.64 18.52
C LYS A 18 2.95 -14.97 19.31
N GLY A 19 3.70 -13.95 19.70
CA GLY A 19 4.93 -14.08 20.46
C GLY A 19 6.19 -14.44 19.65
N LYS A 20 6.09 -14.51 18.33
CA LYS A 20 7.28 -14.70 17.46
C LYS A 20 8.00 -13.40 17.13
N LEU A 21 7.28 -12.30 17.11
CA LEU A 21 7.83 -10.95 17.03
C LEU A 21 7.46 -10.19 18.31
N ARG A 22 8.38 -9.40 18.81
CA ARG A 22 8.23 -8.64 20.06
C ARG A 22 7.79 -7.20 19.81
N ASN A 23 8.09 -6.66 18.64
CA ASN A 23 7.78 -5.31 18.25
C ASN A 23 7.80 -5.15 16.71
N ASP A 24 7.41 -3.99 16.24
CA ASP A 24 7.31 -3.63 14.83
C ASP A 24 8.65 -3.76 14.08
N TYR A 25 9.74 -3.41 14.75
CA TYR A 25 11.06 -3.35 14.11
C TYR A 25 11.63 -4.71 13.75
N GLU A 26 11.34 -5.73 14.54
CA GLU A 26 11.87 -7.08 14.29
C GLU A 26 11.42 -7.64 12.92
N LEU A 27 10.18 -7.35 12.51
CA LEU A 27 9.70 -7.75 11.19
C LEU A 27 10.44 -6.98 10.09
N TRP A 28 10.58 -5.68 10.24
CA TRP A 28 11.18 -4.82 9.21
C TRP A 28 12.69 -5.07 9.09
N GLU A 29 13.38 -5.29 10.19
CA GLU A 29 14.78 -5.72 10.20
C GLU A 29 14.96 -7.05 9.48
N MET A 30 14.13 -8.03 9.81
CA MET A 30 14.15 -9.34 9.15
C MET A 30 13.90 -9.21 7.63
N MET A 31 12.92 -8.43 7.21
CA MET A 31 12.62 -8.22 5.79
C MET A 31 13.76 -7.50 5.07
N ALA A 32 14.32 -6.47 5.68
CA ALA A 32 15.46 -5.73 5.13
C ALA A 32 16.71 -6.64 5.01
N GLU A 33 16.97 -7.49 6.00
CA GLU A 33 18.06 -8.48 5.97
C GLU A 33 17.85 -9.52 4.87
N VAL A 34 16.63 -10.02 4.68
CA VAL A 34 16.30 -10.96 3.59
C VAL A 34 16.56 -10.31 2.24
N ILE A 35 16.13 -9.06 2.03
CA ILE A 35 16.39 -8.32 0.78
C ILE A 35 17.90 -8.18 0.55
N ALA A 36 18.66 -7.83 1.60
CA ALA A 36 20.10 -7.64 1.49
C ALA A 36 20.85 -8.94 1.21
N SER A 37 20.51 -10.00 1.95
CA SER A 37 21.19 -11.32 1.83
C SER A 37 20.88 -12.06 0.53
N SER A 38 19.71 -11.78 -0.07
CA SER A 38 19.35 -12.35 -1.38
C SER A 38 19.90 -11.58 -2.59
N GLY A 39 20.72 -10.54 -2.38
CA GLY A 39 21.35 -9.76 -3.46
C GLY A 39 20.43 -8.73 -4.13
N TYR A 40 19.31 -8.40 -3.50
CA TYR A 40 18.32 -7.45 -4.05
C TYR A 40 18.32 -6.06 -3.39
N ARG A 41 19.34 -5.77 -2.57
CA ARG A 41 19.51 -4.43 -2.00
C ARG A 41 19.50 -3.37 -3.10
N GLY A 42 18.77 -2.28 -2.90
CA GLY A 42 18.61 -1.21 -3.89
C GLY A 42 17.69 -1.53 -5.08
N ARG A 43 17.20 -2.78 -5.19
CA ARG A 43 16.33 -3.23 -6.30
C ARG A 43 14.92 -3.57 -5.86
N ILE A 44 14.75 -4.04 -4.61
CA ILE A 44 13.46 -4.36 -4.02
C ILE A 44 13.26 -3.45 -2.81
N GLY A 45 12.09 -2.86 -2.70
CA GLY A 45 11.65 -2.11 -1.55
C GLY A 45 10.49 -2.78 -0.83
N LEU A 46 10.24 -2.36 0.40
CA LEU A 46 9.13 -2.81 1.20
C LEU A 46 7.88 -1.95 0.94
N GLN A 47 6.74 -2.61 0.90
CA GLN A 47 5.43 -2.01 1.03
C GLN A 47 4.71 -2.67 2.20
N VAL A 48 3.94 -1.89 2.95
CA VAL A 48 3.03 -2.36 3.99
C VAL A 48 1.71 -1.63 3.88
N ASP A 49 0.63 -2.36 4.05
CA ASP A 49 -0.67 -1.82 4.41
C ASP A 49 -0.78 -1.91 5.94
N MET A 50 -0.81 -0.77 6.61
CA MET A 50 -0.92 -0.71 8.07
C MET A 50 -2.36 -0.88 8.54
N ALA A 51 -3.34 -0.54 7.70
CA ALA A 51 -4.77 -0.60 8.00
C ALA A 51 -5.07 -0.05 9.41
N ALA A 52 -4.55 1.15 9.71
CA ALA A 52 -4.47 1.68 11.07
C ALA A 52 -5.82 1.85 11.76
N ASN A 53 -6.91 1.97 10.99
CA ASN A 53 -8.27 1.95 11.53
C ASN A 53 -8.55 0.72 12.38
N SER A 54 -8.01 -0.45 11.98
CA SER A 54 -8.33 -1.74 12.60
C SER A 54 -7.80 -1.88 14.03
N PHE A 55 -6.91 -1.01 14.46
CA PHE A 55 -6.33 -1.00 15.79
C PHE A 55 -6.37 0.37 16.49
N TYR A 56 -7.18 1.30 15.96
CA TYR A 56 -7.47 2.55 16.65
C TYR A 56 -8.59 2.36 17.66
N ASN A 57 -8.35 2.78 18.88
CA ASN A 57 -9.34 2.76 19.96
C ASN A 57 -9.91 4.17 20.14
N GLU A 58 -11.20 4.34 19.84
CA GLU A 58 -11.89 5.62 19.91
C GLU A 58 -12.02 6.15 21.35
N GLU A 59 -12.09 5.26 22.36
CA GLU A 59 -12.22 5.66 23.75
C GLU A 59 -10.92 6.28 24.30
N THR A 60 -9.78 5.63 23.95
CA THR A 60 -8.46 6.10 24.39
C THR A 60 -7.82 7.08 23.43
N GLN A 61 -8.35 7.21 22.21
CA GLN A 61 -7.78 7.99 21.12
C GLN A 61 -6.35 7.57 20.76
N LYS A 62 -6.07 6.25 20.85
CA LYS A 62 -4.75 5.68 20.61
C LYS A 62 -4.83 4.48 19.67
N TYR A 63 -3.72 4.24 19.01
CA TYR A 63 -3.50 3.03 18.24
C TYR A 63 -2.98 1.95 19.19
N GLU A 64 -3.78 0.91 19.39
CA GLU A 64 -3.50 -0.23 20.29
C GLU A 64 -3.16 -1.45 19.43
N GLY A 65 -1.97 -1.42 18.86
CA GLY A 65 -1.66 -2.24 17.71
C GLY A 65 -1.10 -3.61 18.00
N ILE A 66 -1.20 -4.41 16.94
CA ILE A 66 -0.61 -5.74 16.82
C ILE A 66 0.92 -5.69 16.69
N PHE A 67 1.49 -4.58 16.28
CA PHE A 67 2.92 -4.45 15.99
C PHE A 67 3.73 -3.99 17.21
N SER A 68 3.13 -3.27 18.14
CA SER A 68 3.77 -2.83 19.36
C SER A 68 2.84 -3.06 20.55
N PRO A 69 3.36 -3.57 21.69
CA PRO A 69 2.55 -3.76 22.88
C PRO A 69 2.09 -2.44 23.51
N GLU A 70 2.72 -1.33 23.14
CA GLU A 70 2.47 -0.01 23.73
C GLU A 70 1.53 0.81 22.84
N PRO A 71 0.39 1.30 23.38
CA PRO A 71 -0.50 2.20 22.65
C PRO A 71 0.22 3.46 22.19
N LYS A 72 -0.07 3.90 20.97
CA LYS A 72 0.53 5.10 20.38
C LYS A 72 -0.51 6.17 20.14
N THR A 73 -0.16 7.39 20.49
CA THR A 73 -0.90 8.58 20.07
C THR A 73 -0.75 8.80 18.55
N ARG A 74 -1.57 9.69 18.00
CA ARG A 74 -1.47 10.13 16.60
C ARG A 74 -0.06 10.58 16.20
N ASP A 75 0.54 11.43 17.05
CA ASP A 75 1.87 11.99 16.76
C ASP A 75 2.97 10.93 16.84
N GLU A 76 2.86 10.00 17.78
CA GLU A 76 3.77 8.85 17.88
C GLU A 76 3.65 7.92 16.65
N MET A 77 2.44 7.73 16.11
CA MET A 77 2.27 6.99 14.86
C MET A 77 2.90 7.71 13.66
N ILE A 78 2.74 9.02 13.55
CA ILE A 78 3.41 9.82 12.52
C ILE A 78 4.93 9.65 12.64
N GLN A 79 5.51 9.77 13.83
CA GLN A 79 6.94 9.59 14.04
C GLN A 79 7.40 8.16 13.73
N LEU A 80 6.60 7.15 14.06
CA LEU A 80 6.88 5.76 13.72
C LEU A 80 6.98 5.57 12.20
N VAL A 81 6.00 6.06 11.45
CA VAL A 81 5.97 5.95 9.99
C VAL A 81 7.14 6.70 9.34
N LEU A 82 7.47 7.89 9.82
CA LEU A 82 8.64 8.64 9.36
C LEU A 82 9.95 7.90 9.64
N LYS A 83 10.05 7.25 10.80
CA LYS A 83 11.20 6.39 11.15
C LYS A 83 11.28 5.16 10.23
N MET A 84 10.16 4.47 9.99
CA MET A 84 10.09 3.36 9.03
C MET A 84 10.60 3.78 7.65
N ALA A 85 10.07 4.90 7.14
CA ALA A 85 10.45 5.42 5.84
C ALA A 85 11.94 5.79 5.76
N ARG A 86 12.55 6.24 6.86
CA ARG A 86 13.96 6.65 6.90
C ARG A 86 14.92 5.49 7.06
N GLU A 87 14.64 4.55 7.97
CA GLU A 87 15.59 3.54 8.44
C GLU A 87 15.52 2.23 7.67
N TYR A 88 14.38 1.92 7.05
CA TYR A 88 14.15 0.68 6.33
C TYR A 88 13.91 0.94 4.83
N PRO A 89 14.02 -0.08 3.97
CA PRO A 89 13.83 0.08 2.54
C PRO A 89 12.37 0.21 2.12
N PHE A 90 11.54 0.90 2.90
CA PHE A 90 10.16 1.20 2.52
C PHE A 90 10.12 2.16 1.34
N VAL A 91 9.29 1.83 0.37
CA VAL A 91 8.98 2.65 -0.81
C VAL A 91 7.53 3.09 -0.83
N SER A 92 6.67 2.39 -0.07
CA SER A 92 5.23 2.66 0.01
C SER A 92 4.68 2.22 1.35
N ILE A 93 3.82 3.04 1.94
CA ILE A 93 3.04 2.72 3.15
C ILE A 93 1.59 3.13 2.88
N GLU A 94 0.67 2.22 3.19
CA GLU A 94 -0.76 2.36 2.99
C GLU A 94 -1.45 2.49 4.34
N ASP A 95 -2.45 3.37 4.41
CA ASP A 95 -3.31 3.66 5.56
C ASP A 95 -2.60 3.67 6.92
N PRO A 96 -1.57 4.53 7.06
CA PRO A 96 -0.77 4.60 8.28
C PRO A 96 -1.47 5.26 9.48
N LEU A 97 -2.62 5.89 9.26
CA LEU A 97 -3.43 6.59 10.26
C LEU A 97 -4.92 6.31 10.05
N MET A 98 -5.75 6.80 10.96
CA MET A 98 -7.21 6.77 10.82
C MET A 98 -7.67 7.37 9.50
N GLU A 99 -8.69 6.79 8.90
CA GLU A 99 -9.25 7.12 7.58
C GLU A 99 -9.73 8.56 7.41
N ASP A 100 -10.00 9.26 8.51
CA ASP A 100 -10.42 10.67 8.50
C ASP A 100 -9.30 11.64 8.89
N ASP A 101 -8.10 11.15 9.20
CA ASP A 101 -6.96 12.01 9.54
C ASP A 101 -6.20 12.51 8.30
N PHE A 102 -6.89 13.25 7.45
CA PHE A 102 -6.32 13.82 6.22
C PHE A 102 -5.08 14.68 6.47
N GLU A 103 -5.07 15.43 7.57
CA GLU A 103 -3.96 16.30 7.96
C GLU A 103 -2.71 15.49 8.34
N GLY A 104 -2.87 14.40 9.08
CA GLY A 104 -1.76 13.49 9.41
C GLY A 104 -1.19 12.82 8.17
N PHE A 105 -2.05 12.37 7.26
CA PHE A 105 -1.62 11.86 5.96
C PHE A 105 -0.83 12.92 5.17
N ALA A 106 -1.27 14.19 5.17
CA ALA A 106 -0.56 15.28 4.49
C ALA A 106 0.84 15.51 5.07
N VAL A 107 1.02 15.42 6.39
CA VAL A 107 2.34 15.47 7.04
C VAL A 107 3.22 14.33 6.53
N LEU A 108 2.71 13.10 6.54
CA LEU A 108 3.45 11.92 6.09
C LEU A 108 3.81 12.00 4.62
N THR A 109 2.89 12.41 3.77
CA THR A 109 3.14 12.57 2.33
C THR A 109 4.24 13.59 2.05
N LYS A 110 4.26 14.70 2.79
CA LYS A 110 5.26 15.76 2.66
C LYS A 110 6.65 15.32 3.15
N GLU A 111 6.72 14.62 4.29
CA GLU A 111 7.97 14.44 5.02
C GLU A 111 8.62 13.07 4.84
N SER A 112 7.86 12.02 4.52
CA SER A 112 8.41 10.66 4.43
C SER A 112 9.29 10.42 3.20
N GLY A 113 9.04 11.15 2.11
CA GLY A 113 9.73 10.97 0.82
C GLY A 113 9.36 9.69 0.06
N ILE A 114 8.41 8.89 0.57
CA ILE A 114 7.92 7.65 -0.04
C ILE A 114 6.50 7.79 -0.58
N GLN A 115 5.98 6.73 -1.18
CA GLN A 115 4.58 6.66 -1.56
C GLN A 115 3.71 6.46 -0.31
N ILE A 116 2.77 7.37 -0.07
CA ILE A 116 1.71 7.24 0.92
C ILE A 116 0.41 6.95 0.19
N VAL A 117 -0.16 5.79 0.47
CA VAL A 117 -1.35 5.29 -0.20
C VAL A 117 -2.57 5.48 0.68
N GLY A 118 -3.62 6.07 0.14
CA GLY A 118 -4.93 6.09 0.77
C GLY A 118 -5.83 5.02 0.17
N ASP A 119 -6.12 3.97 0.92
CA ASP A 119 -7.20 3.02 0.65
C ASP A 119 -8.44 3.45 1.43
N ASP A 120 -8.48 3.23 2.73
CA ASP A 120 -9.61 3.63 3.59
C ASP A 120 -9.78 5.16 3.64
N LEU A 121 -8.68 5.92 3.58
CA LEU A 121 -8.71 7.39 3.46
C LEU A 121 -9.59 7.86 2.31
N ILE A 122 -9.58 7.18 1.17
CA ILE A 122 -10.28 7.58 -0.06
C ILE A 122 -11.49 6.71 -0.33
N ALA A 123 -11.43 5.42 0.00
CA ALA A 123 -12.47 4.41 -0.25
C ALA A 123 -12.98 4.43 -1.70
N THR A 124 -12.10 4.70 -2.67
CA THR A 124 -12.39 4.86 -4.11
C THR A 124 -13.41 5.98 -4.42
N HIS A 125 -13.75 6.84 -3.45
CA HIS A 125 -14.72 7.95 -3.58
C HIS A 125 -14.07 9.24 -4.08
N LYS A 126 -14.61 9.82 -5.15
CA LYS A 126 -14.12 11.08 -5.72
C LYS A 126 -14.15 12.26 -4.74
N ASP A 127 -15.19 12.39 -3.94
CA ASP A 127 -15.33 13.51 -3.00
C ASP A 127 -14.22 13.47 -1.91
N ARG A 128 -13.89 12.27 -1.43
CA ARG A 128 -12.77 12.07 -0.50
C ARG A 128 -11.43 12.33 -1.18
N LEU A 129 -11.27 11.91 -2.43
CA LEU A 129 -10.09 12.21 -3.24
C LEU A 129 -9.91 13.71 -3.45
N GLU A 130 -10.96 14.44 -3.80
CA GLU A 130 -10.90 15.90 -3.96
C GLU A 130 -10.49 16.61 -2.67
N LYS A 131 -10.97 16.13 -1.50
CA LYS A 131 -10.49 16.62 -0.20
C LYS A 131 -9.00 16.34 -0.02
N ALA A 132 -8.55 15.13 -0.34
CA ALA A 132 -7.15 14.76 -0.24
C ALA A 132 -6.25 15.58 -1.17
N ILE A 133 -6.68 15.86 -2.38
CA ILE A 133 -5.97 16.70 -3.36
C ILE A 133 -5.71 18.09 -2.81
N LYS A 134 -6.74 18.73 -2.23
CA LYS A 134 -6.67 20.11 -1.71
C LYS A 134 -5.55 20.32 -0.71
N ILE A 135 -5.30 19.33 0.15
CA ILE A 135 -4.28 19.41 1.21
C ILE A 135 -3.09 18.48 0.97
N LYS A 136 -3.06 17.77 -0.17
CA LYS A 136 -2.01 16.81 -0.53
C LYS A 136 -1.86 15.67 0.50
N ALA A 137 -2.98 15.12 0.92
CA ALA A 137 -3.02 14.09 1.96
C ALA A 137 -2.31 12.80 1.55
N CYS A 138 -2.40 12.37 0.29
CA CYS A 138 -1.70 11.20 -0.22
C CYS A 138 -1.13 11.47 -1.61
N ASN A 139 -0.18 10.66 -2.05
CA ASN A 139 0.40 10.73 -3.39
C ASN A 139 0.12 9.50 -4.25
N CYS A 140 -0.61 8.53 -3.69
CA CYS A 140 -1.16 7.36 -4.38
C CYS A 140 -2.49 6.99 -3.74
N ILE A 141 -3.41 6.41 -4.53
CA ILE A 141 -4.69 5.90 -4.02
C ILE A 141 -4.88 4.44 -4.40
N ARG A 142 -5.62 3.71 -3.56
CA ARG A 142 -6.20 2.44 -3.95
C ARG A 142 -7.41 2.66 -4.86
N ILE A 143 -7.56 1.76 -5.82
CA ILE A 143 -8.78 1.65 -6.62
C ILE A 143 -9.32 0.24 -6.45
N ALA A 144 -10.49 0.16 -5.84
CA ALA A 144 -11.21 -1.09 -5.63
C ALA A 144 -12.68 -0.90 -6.02
N THR A 145 -13.09 -1.53 -7.10
CA THR A 145 -14.47 -1.40 -7.62
C THR A 145 -15.53 -1.85 -6.60
N ALA A 146 -15.16 -2.81 -5.75
CA ALA A 146 -16.04 -3.29 -4.67
C ALA A 146 -16.31 -2.25 -3.56
N GLN A 147 -15.44 -1.24 -3.40
CA GLN A 147 -15.67 -0.15 -2.43
C GLN A 147 -16.74 0.83 -2.90
N ILE A 148 -16.73 1.17 -4.19
CA ILE A 148 -17.63 2.18 -4.76
C ILE A 148 -18.85 1.57 -5.44
N GLY A 149 -18.76 0.30 -5.88
CA GLY A 149 -19.88 -0.46 -6.43
C GLY A 149 -19.91 -0.56 -7.95
N THR A 150 -19.34 0.40 -8.70
CA THR A 150 -19.29 0.33 -10.15
C THR A 150 -17.90 0.62 -10.71
N PHE A 151 -17.58 0.02 -11.86
CA PHE A 151 -16.35 0.32 -12.57
C PHE A 151 -16.30 1.77 -13.08
N SER A 152 -17.43 2.34 -13.48
CA SER A 152 -17.49 3.72 -14.00
C SER A 152 -17.07 4.73 -12.94
N GLU A 153 -17.57 4.60 -11.71
CA GLU A 153 -17.21 5.49 -10.60
C GLU A 153 -15.75 5.28 -10.18
N ALA A 154 -15.28 4.03 -10.15
CA ALA A 154 -13.88 3.72 -9.87
C ALA A 154 -12.95 4.34 -10.93
N ALA A 155 -13.31 4.24 -12.21
CA ALA A 155 -12.55 4.83 -13.31
C ALA A 155 -12.56 6.37 -13.27
N GLU A 156 -13.69 6.99 -12.94
CA GLU A 156 -13.78 8.45 -12.73
C GLU A 156 -12.80 8.90 -11.63
N THR A 157 -12.80 8.22 -10.48
CA THR A 157 -11.89 8.50 -9.37
C THR A 157 -10.42 8.32 -9.80
N ALA A 158 -10.12 7.27 -10.56
CA ALA A 158 -8.78 7.01 -11.07
C ALA A 158 -8.30 8.10 -12.04
N LEU A 159 -9.18 8.59 -12.92
CA LEU A 159 -8.86 9.69 -13.85
C LEU A 159 -8.58 10.99 -13.11
N ILE A 160 -9.40 11.35 -12.11
CA ILE A 160 -9.16 12.52 -11.26
C ILE A 160 -7.80 12.42 -10.57
N ALA A 161 -7.43 11.24 -10.05
CA ALA A 161 -6.13 11.02 -9.44
C ALA A 161 -4.99 11.25 -10.44
N ALA A 162 -5.09 10.68 -11.64
CA ALA A 162 -4.09 10.81 -12.69
C ALA A 162 -3.90 12.27 -13.14
N GLU A 163 -4.98 13.02 -13.34
CA GLU A 163 -4.97 14.44 -13.69
C GLU A 163 -4.27 15.30 -12.62
N ASN A 164 -4.31 14.87 -11.36
CA ASN A 164 -3.66 15.55 -10.23
C ASN A 164 -2.29 14.96 -9.87
N ASN A 165 -1.70 14.15 -10.76
CA ASN A 165 -0.40 13.50 -10.54
C ASN A 165 -0.34 12.61 -9.30
N ILE A 166 -1.48 12.06 -8.87
CA ILE A 166 -1.58 11.05 -7.82
C ILE A 166 -1.47 9.68 -8.47
N GLY A 167 -0.68 8.78 -7.88
CA GLY A 167 -0.53 7.40 -8.33
C GLY A 167 -1.82 6.61 -8.17
N ILE A 168 -1.97 5.60 -9.01
CA ILE A 168 -3.10 4.67 -8.95
C ILE A 168 -2.55 3.30 -8.65
N SER A 169 -3.17 2.60 -7.72
CA SER A 169 -2.80 1.24 -7.30
C SER A 169 -4.06 0.38 -7.14
N PRO A 170 -4.53 -0.26 -8.22
CA PRO A 170 -5.67 -1.16 -8.13
C PRO A 170 -5.42 -2.35 -7.21
N CYS A 171 -6.49 -2.85 -6.60
CA CYS A 171 -6.48 -3.97 -5.68
C CYS A 171 -7.47 -5.03 -6.12
N GLY A 172 -7.12 -6.30 -5.95
CA GLY A 172 -7.95 -7.45 -6.29
C GLY A 172 -8.52 -8.23 -5.10
N GLU A 173 -8.36 -7.71 -3.89
CA GLU A 173 -8.68 -8.42 -2.64
C GLU A 173 -10.17 -8.69 -2.41
N ARG A 174 -11.03 -7.81 -2.90
CA ARG A 174 -12.44 -7.79 -2.54
C ARG A 174 -13.34 -8.51 -3.55
N GLY A 175 -12.74 -9.34 -4.41
CA GLY A 175 -13.49 -10.15 -5.38
C GLY A 175 -13.57 -9.56 -6.79
N GLU A 176 -12.77 -8.56 -7.11
CA GLU A 176 -12.66 -7.96 -8.44
C GLU A 176 -12.23 -8.97 -9.51
N GLY A 177 -11.58 -10.05 -9.09
CA GLY A 177 -11.16 -11.12 -9.97
C GLY A 177 -10.15 -10.69 -11.02
N LEU A 178 -10.18 -11.34 -12.18
CA LEU A 178 -9.24 -11.05 -13.27
C LEU A 178 -9.45 -9.67 -13.92
N ASN A 179 -10.66 -9.11 -13.84
CA ASN A 179 -10.95 -7.78 -14.37
C ASN A 179 -10.07 -6.69 -13.75
N ALA A 180 -9.64 -6.89 -12.51
CA ALA A 180 -8.73 -5.99 -11.84
C ALA A 180 -7.37 -5.88 -12.56
N CYS A 181 -6.89 -6.94 -13.21
CA CYS A 181 -5.68 -6.89 -14.03
C CYS A 181 -5.90 -6.04 -15.29
N ASP A 182 -7.05 -6.20 -15.94
CA ASP A 182 -7.39 -5.47 -17.15
C ASP A 182 -7.49 -3.97 -16.89
N TYR A 183 -8.21 -3.55 -15.86
CA TYR A 183 -8.29 -2.12 -15.55
C TYR A 183 -7.01 -1.56 -14.92
N ALA A 184 -6.21 -2.36 -14.20
CA ALA A 184 -4.91 -1.92 -13.72
C ALA A 184 -4.00 -1.49 -14.88
N VAL A 185 -3.92 -2.32 -15.92
CA VAL A 185 -3.16 -1.99 -17.12
C VAL A 185 -3.86 -0.90 -17.94
N GLY A 186 -5.17 -0.99 -18.13
CA GLY A 186 -5.96 -0.02 -18.90
C GLY A 186 -5.96 1.39 -18.32
N LEU A 187 -5.90 1.54 -17.00
CA LEU A 187 -5.76 2.83 -16.31
C LEU A 187 -4.31 3.28 -16.16
N ASN A 188 -3.35 2.53 -16.72
CA ASN A 188 -1.93 2.84 -16.63
C ASN A 188 -1.45 2.99 -15.17
N ALA A 189 -1.86 2.08 -14.29
CA ALA A 189 -1.52 2.12 -12.88
C ALA A 189 -0.02 1.96 -12.67
N GLY A 190 0.56 2.78 -11.80
CA GLY A 190 1.98 2.74 -11.48
C GLY A 190 2.36 1.55 -10.59
N THR A 191 1.42 1.08 -9.78
CA THR A 191 1.55 -0.08 -8.89
C THR A 191 0.24 -0.86 -8.86
N ALA A 192 0.29 -2.11 -8.41
CA ALA A 192 -0.88 -2.93 -8.17
C ALA A 192 -0.62 -3.85 -6.99
N ARG A 193 -1.68 -4.24 -6.25
CA ARG A 193 -1.59 -5.13 -5.10
C ARG A 193 -2.27 -6.46 -5.40
N GLU A 194 -1.60 -7.59 -5.02
CA GLU A 194 -2.11 -8.96 -5.13
C GLU A 194 -2.19 -9.54 -6.55
N TYR A 195 -1.38 -9.06 -7.46
CA TYR A 195 -1.37 -9.53 -8.85
C TYR A 195 -0.20 -10.45 -9.21
N GLY A 196 0.66 -10.79 -8.26
CA GLY A 196 1.91 -11.52 -8.56
C GLY A 196 1.78 -13.02 -8.66
N MET A 197 0.66 -13.62 -8.29
CA MET A 197 0.50 -15.08 -8.17
C MET A 197 -0.80 -15.60 -8.77
N CYS A 198 -0.83 -16.91 -9.06
CA CYS A 198 -2.00 -17.64 -9.53
C CYS A 198 -2.65 -17.01 -10.79
N TYR A 199 -3.96 -16.91 -10.78
CA TYR A 199 -4.74 -16.46 -11.93
C TYR A 199 -4.42 -15.03 -12.36
N SER A 200 -4.19 -14.14 -11.39
CA SER A 200 -3.88 -12.73 -11.67
C SER A 200 -2.54 -12.57 -12.39
N GLY A 201 -1.51 -13.30 -11.95
CA GLY A 201 -0.21 -13.31 -12.62
C GLY A 201 -0.31 -13.84 -14.06
N ASN A 202 -1.09 -14.92 -14.27
CA ASN A 202 -1.33 -15.45 -15.61
C ASN A 202 -2.05 -14.43 -16.49
N ARG A 203 -3.08 -13.73 -15.95
CA ARG A 203 -3.80 -12.71 -16.73
C ARG A 203 -2.89 -11.56 -17.14
N LEU A 204 -2.01 -11.09 -16.25
CA LEU A 204 -1.02 -10.06 -16.62
C LEU A 204 -0.08 -10.52 -17.73
N MET A 205 0.36 -11.79 -17.71
CA MET A 205 1.18 -12.36 -18.80
C MET A 205 0.40 -12.47 -20.13
N GLU A 206 -0.89 -12.74 -20.09
CA GLU A 206 -1.76 -12.72 -21.27
C GLU A 206 -1.87 -11.30 -21.83
N ILE A 207 -2.16 -10.32 -20.99
CA ILE A 207 -2.24 -8.90 -21.35
C ILE A 207 -0.90 -8.42 -21.96
N GLU A 208 0.24 -8.82 -21.38
CA GLU A 208 1.55 -8.53 -21.93
C GLU A 208 1.69 -9.04 -23.37
N LYS A 209 1.25 -10.28 -23.65
CA LYS A 209 1.25 -10.84 -25.01
C LYS A 209 0.29 -10.12 -25.96
N GLU A 210 -0.91 -9.75 -25.47
CA GLU A 210 -1.90 -9.02 -26.26
C GLU A 210 -1.40 -7.63 -26.69
N ILE A 211 -0.73 -6.91 -25.78
CA ILE A 211 -0.17 -5.59 -26.04
C ILE A 211 1.11 -5.67 -26.89
N GLY A 212 1.90 -6.70 -26.73
CA GLY A 212 3.13 -6.95 -27.48
C GLY A 212 4.22 -5.92 -27.18
N SER A 213 4.90 -5.43 -28.24
CA SER A 213 6.05 -4.52 -28.12
C SER A 213 5.74 -3.14 -27.49
N ARG A 214 4.48 -2.82 -27.24
CA ARG A 214 4.06 -1.58 -26.59
C ARG A 214 4.10 -1.67 -25.07
N VAL A 215 4.34 -2.86 -24.49
CA VAL A 215 4.48 -3.05 -23.05
C VAL A 215 5.70 -2.29 -22.52
N ARG A 216 5.51 -1.61 -21.41
CA ARG A 216 6.59 -1.01 -20.63
C ARG A 216 6.38 -1.32 -19.16
N PHE A 217 7.42 -1.86 -18.52
CA PHE A 217 7.47 -1.96 -17.07
C PHE A 217 8.14 -0.70 -16.49
N TYR A 218 7.39 0.07 -15.73
CA TYR A 218 7.86 1.35 -15.18
C TYR A 218 8.83 1.19 -13.99
N GLY A 219 8.81 0.05 -13.31
CA GLY A 219 9.68 -0.18 -12.16
C GLY A 219 9.55 0.93 -11.12
N ARG A 220 10.69 1.54 -10.75
CA ARG A 220 10.72 2.63 -9.76
C ARG A 220 9.94 3.87 -10.20
N GLU A 221 9.85 4.15 -11.48
CA GLU A 221 9.10 5.30 -12.03
C GLU A 221 7.59 5.20 -11.77
N GLY A 222 7.07 3.98 -11.61
CA GLY A 222 5.66 3.73 -11.29
C GLY A 222 5.29 4.05 -9.83
N ILE A 223 6.29 4.20 -8.95
CA ILE A 223 6.09 4.46 -7.52
C ILE A 223 6.27 5.94 -7.24
N LYS A 224 5.31 6.55 -6.57
CA LYS A 224 5.42 7.96 -6.15
C LYS A 224 6.43 8.11 -5.00
N GLY A 225 6.84 9.36 -4.74
CA GLY A 225 7.89 9.67 -3.77
C GLY A 225 9.28 9.75 -4.41
N LYS A 226 10.23 10.31 -3.66
CA LYS A 226 11.57 10.63 -4.16
C LYS A 226 12.67 9.76 -3.55
N LYS A 227 12.36 8.98 -2.53
CA LYS A 227 13.34 8.15 -1.82
C LYS A 227 13.96 7.14 -2.78
N MET A 228 15.27 7.13 -2.84
CA MET A 228 16.03 6.09 -3.53
C MET A 228 16.29 4.92 -2.57
N LEU A 229 16.26 3.70 -3.11
CA LEU A 229 16.70 2.51 -2.38
C LEU A 229 18.24 2.47 -2.40
N ASN A 230 18.82 2.35 -1.21
CA ASN A 230 20.29 2.22 -1.02
C ASN A 230 20.68 0.77 -0.74
#